data_d3475f6fe199ab80f65e416da720ce1a
#
_entry.id   d3475f6fe199ab80f65e416da720ce1a
#
_cell.length_a   1.000
_cell.length_b   1.000
_cell.length_c   1.000
_cell.angle_alpha   90.00
_cell.angle_beta   90.00
_cell.angle_gamma   90.00
#
_symmetry.space_group_name_H-M   'P 1'
#
loop_
_entity.id
_entity.type
_entity.pdbx_description
1 polymer ?
#
loop_
_entity_poly.entity_id
_entity_poly.type
_entity_poly.pdbx_seq_one_letter_code
_entity_poly.pdbx_strand_id
1 'polypeptide(L)'
;MYTYIDIRKMKRMIGKYKINLKDKNVFNDIEEEYDIRIPNGFKRFIIDNNAATPEKHRIIISNQERVFGSVLSFNKDDDDNVFRYLKRFIPKNLLPFGLDPFGNVFCIDLKSGDVQFWNHEIDKTYSVHCNLSNFVSSLY
;
A
#
# COMPACT_ATOMS: atom_id res chain seq x y z
N MET A 1 12.00 14.08 -6.15
CA MET A 1 13.27 13.39 -5.86
C MET A 1 13.05 12.37 -4.76
N TYR A 2 13.43 11.15 -4.99
CA TYR A 2 13.26 10.07 -4.03
C TYR A 2 14.25 10.26 -2.89
N THR A 3 13.75 10.53 -1.71
CA THR A 3 14.60 10.63 -0.53
C THR A 3 14.95 9.22 -0.07
N TYR A 4 16.22 8.97 0.18
CA TYR A 4 16.67 7.70 0.72
C TYR A 4 15.94 7.41 2.04
N ILE A 5 15.14 6.36 2.04
CA ILE A 5 14.46 5.91 3.27
C ILE A 5 15.41 4.94 3.98
N ASP A 6 15.88 5.32 5.15
CA ASP A 6 16.59 4.39 5.99
C ASP A 6 15.59 3.40 6.57
N ILE A 7 15.53 2.21 5.98
CA ILE A 7 14.60 1.16 6.35
C ILE A 7 14.71 0.80 7.84
N ARG A 8 15.91 0.97 8.41
CA ARG A 8 16.14 0.69 9.85
C ARG A 8 15.45 1.69 10.77
N LYS A 9 15.20 2.91 10.28
CA LYS A 9 14.51 3.97 11.03
C LYS A 9 13.00 3.98 10.76
N MET A 10 12.54 3.20 9.79
CA MET A 10 11.12 3.11 9.50
C MET A 10 10.40 2.51 10.70
N LYS A 11 9.39 3.23 11.21
CA LYS A 11 8.58 2.75 12.31
C LYS A 11 7.94 1.43 11.90
N ARG A 12 8.20 0.40 12.68
CA ARG A 12 7.65 -0.91 12.41
C ARG A 12 6.14 -0.86 12.60
N MET A 13 5.41 -1.18 11.54
CA MET A 13 3.98 -1.40 11.67
C MET A 13 3.78 -2.72 12.43
N ILE A 14 3.14 -2.64 13.60
CA ILE A 14 2.77 -3.83 14.34
C ILE A 14 1.45 -4.30 13.76
N GLY A 15 1.51 -5.36 12.93
CA GLY A 15 0.34 -5.94 12.30
C GLY A 15 0.02 -7.31 12.84
N LYS A 16 -1.28 -7.64 12.90
CA LYS A 16 -1.77 -8.98 13.22
C LYS A 16 -2.12 -9.71 11.93
N TYR A 17 -2.13 -11.04 11.97
CA TYR A 17 -2.58 -11.89 10.87
C TYR A 17 -1.77 -11.77 9.58
N LYS A 18 -0.51 -11.43 9.71
CA LYS A 18 0.40 -11.41 8.58
C LYS A 18 0.46 -12.79 7.90
N ILE A 19 0.42 -12.79 6.55
CA ILE A 19 0.58 -13.99 5.73
C ILE A 19 1.86 -13.84 4.92
N ASN A 20 2.76 -14.81 5.02
CA ASN A 20 4.02 -14.76 4.27
C ASN A 20 3.77 -14.82 2.77
N LEU A 21 4.64 -14.15 2.00
CA LEU A 21 4.63 -14.27 0.54
C LEU A 21 4.98 -15.69 0.14
N LYS A 22 4.14 -16.30 -0.71
CA LYS A 22 4.33 -17.66 -1.22
C LYS A 22 5.24 -17.69 -2.44
N ASP A 23 5.15 -16.66 -3.29
CA ASP A 23 5.92 -16.55 -4.53
C ASP A 23 6.94 -15.41 -4.39
N LYS A 24 8.22 -15.77 -4.36
CA LYS A 24 9.31 -14.80 -4.24
C LYS A 24 9.48 -13.95 -5.49
N ASN A 25 8.91 -14.38 -6.62
CA ASN A 25 9.01 -13.68 -7.90
C ASN A 25 7.81 -12.76 -8.17
N VAL A 26 6.88 -12.63 -7.23
CA VAL A 26 5.64 -11.87 -7.45
C VAL A 26 5.90 -10.44 -7.89
N PHE A 27 6.86 -9.75 -7.31
CA PHE A 27 7.17 -8.37 -7.69
C PHE A 27 7.73 -8.29 -9.11
N ASN A 28 8.63 -9.20 -9.46
CA ASN A 28 9.19 -9.26 -10.81
C ASN A 28 8.12 -9.54 -11.85
N ASP A 29 7.19 -10.42 -11.55
CA ASP A 29 6.08 -10.77 -12.44
C ASP A 29 5.16 -9.56 -12.68
N ILE A 30 4.86 -8.80 -11.64
CA ILE A 30 4.06 -7.57 -11.77
C ILE A 30 4.82 -6.52 -12.58
N GLU A 31 6.11 -6.33 -12.29
CA GLU A 31 6.94 -5.36 -13.02
C GLU A 31 7.00 -5.67 -14.51
N GLU A 32 7.13 -6.95 -14.89
CA GLU A 32 7.16 -7.37 -16.30
C GLU A 32 5.79 -7.22 -16.96
N GLU A 33 4.72 -7.66 -16.30
CA GLU A 33 3.38 -7.62 -16.87
C GLU A 33 2.90 -6.21 -17.14
N TYR A 34 3.22 -5.27 -16.26
CA TYR A 34 2.71 -3.90 -16.33
C TYR A 34 3.76 -2.86 -16.76
N ASP A 35 4.97 -3.30 -17.03
CA ASP A 35 6.08 -2.42 -17.41
C ASP A 35 6.28 -1.27 -16.39
N ILE A 36 6.39 -1.64 -15.13
CA ILE A 36 6.62 -0.71 -14.03
C ILE A 36 7.81 -1.14 -13.20
N ARG A 37 8.30 -0.21 -12.37
CA ARG A 37 9.33 -0.50 -11.38
C ARG A 37 8.76 -0.26 -9.98
N ILE A 38 8.78 -1.30 -9.16
CA ILE A 38 8.31 -1.23 -7.78
C ILE A 38 9.49 -0.81 -6.89
N PRO A 39 9.34 0.27 -6.08
CA PRO A 39 10.41 0.70 -5.18
C PRO A 39 10.79 -0.38 -4.17
N ASN A 40 12.10 -0.47 -3.87
CA ASN A 40 12.61 -1.48 -2.93
C ASN A 40 12.02 -1.32 -1.53
N GLY A 41 11.83 -0.10 -1.06
CA GLY A 41 11.19 0.15 0.23
C GLY A 41 9.75 -0.36 0.31
N PHE A 42 9.01 -0.26 -0.80
CA PHE A 42 7.68 -0.83 -0.90
C PHE A 42 7.71 -2.36 -0.86
N LYS A 43 8.61 -2.98 -1.62
CA LYS A 43 8.79 -4.45 -1.60
C LYS A 43 9.05 -4.94 -0.18
N ARG A 44 9.94 -4.26 0.54
CA ARG A 44 10.27 -4.61 1.91
C ARG A 44 9.08 -4.46 2.85
N PHE A 45 8.32 -3.39 2.69
CA PHE A 45 7.10 -3.18 3.46
C PHE A 45 6.12 -4.33 3.27
N ILE A 46 5.90 -4.77 2.04
CA ILE A 46 5.00 -5.89 1.75
C ILE A 46 5.56 -7.20 2.31
N ILE A 47 6.86 -7.47 2.14
CA ILE A 47 7.47 -8.69 2.69
C ILE A 47 7.24 -8.77 4.21
N ASP A 48 7.38 -7.64 4.90
CA ASP A 48 7.26 -7.59 6.35
C ASP A 48 5.81 -7.56 6.84
N ASN A 49 4.85 -7.11 6.00
CA ASN A 49 3.48 -6.81 6.43
C ASN A 49 2.39 -7.35 5.50
N ASN A 50 2.71 -8.32 4.65
CA ASN A 50 1.72 -8.81 3.68
C ASN A 50 0.45 -9.28 4.37
N ALA A 51 -0.71 -8.78 3.92
CA ALA A 51 -2.04 -9.08 4.45
C ALA A 51 -2.26 -8.67 5.92
N ALA A 52 -1.33 -7.96 6.54
CA ALA A 52 -1.41 -7.62 7.96
C ALA A 52 -2.51 -6.61 8.26
N THR A 53 -3.11 -6.75 9.44
CA THR A 53 -4.03 -5.76 10.01
C THR A 53 -3.24 -4.89 10.99
N PRO A 54 -3.13 -3.57 10.75
CA PRO A 54 -2.34 -2.72 11.64
C PRO A 54 -3.02 -2.55 13.00
N GLU A 55 -2.22 -2.47 14.05
CA GLU A 55 -2.73 -2.21 15.40
C GLU A 55 -3.23 -0.77 15.51
N LYS A 56 -2.41 0.19 15.07
CA LYS A 56 -2.83 1.59 14.93
C LYS A 56 -3.31 1.78 13.49
N HIS A 57 -4.59 2.12 13.32
CA HIS A 57 -5.25 2.01 12.03
C HIS A 57 -5.99 3.27 11.59
N ARG A 58 -5.87 4.38 12.32
CA ARG A 58 -6.55 5.63 11.95
C ARG A 58 -5.58 6.63 11.33
N ILE A 59 -6.10 7.42 10.41
CA ILE A 59 -5.33 8.49 9.76
C ILE A 59 -6.28 9.60 9.33
N ILE A 60 -5.79 10.84 9.39
CA ILE A 60 -6.56 12.00 8.89
C ILE A 60 -6.19 12.25 7.44
N ILE A 61 -7.20 12.25 6.56
CA ILE A 61 -7.05 12.56 5.13
C ILE A 61 -8.08 13.61 4.77
N SER A 62 -7.63 14.78 4.28
CA SER A 62 -8.52 15.89 3.91
C SER A 62 -9.50 16.27 5.05
N ASN A 63 -8.98 16.37 6.26
CA ASN A 63 -9.74 16.69 7.47
C ASN A 63 -10.79 15.64 7.89
N GLN A 64 -10.72 14.45 7.31
CA GLN A 64 -11.58 13.33 7.71
C GLN A 64 -10.75 12.19 8.29
N GLU A 65 -11.26 11.59 9.36
CA GLU A 65 -10.67 10.38 9.90
C GLU A 65 -11.01 9.19 9.00
N ARG A 66 -9.97 8.47 8.58
CA ARG A 66 -10.09 7.26 7.77
C ARG A 66 -9.43 6.09 8.50
N VAL A 67 -9.77 4.88 8.07
CA VAL A 67 -9.25 3.65 8.67
C VAL A 67 -8.40 2.92 7.65
N PHE A 68 -7.14 2.64 8.03
CA PHE A 68 -6.29 1.73 7.27
C PHE A 68 -6.55 0.32 7.80
N GLY A 69 -7.45 -0.40 7.13
CA GLY A 69 -7.97 -1.67 7.64
C GLY A 69 -7.00 -2.83 7.51
N SER A 70 -6.34 -2.93 6.34
CA SER A 70 -5.40 -4.02 6.09
C SER A 70 -4.46 -3.72 4.94
N VAL A 71 -3.29 -4.34 4.98
CA VAL A 71 -2.38 -4.41 3.83
C VAL A 71 -2.93 -5.47 2.86
N LEU A 72 -2.94 -5.15 1.57
CA LEU A 72 -3.33 -6.11 0.54
C LEU A 72 -2.35 -7.28 0.50
N SER A 73 -2.87 -8.48 0.27
CA SER A 73 -2.01 -9.64 0.05
C SER A 73 -1.46 -9.65 -1.37
N PHE A 74 -0.17 -9.94 -1.50
CA PHE A 74 0.47 -10.20 -2.79
C PHE A 74 0.50 -11.71 -3.12
N ASN A 75 -0.30 -12.49 -2.41
CA ASN A 75 -0.59 -13.89 -2.74
C ASN A 75 -1.93 -13.96 -3.49
N LYS A 76 -1.95 -14.62 -4.65
CA LYS A 76 -3.14 -14.68 -5.52
C LYS A 76 -4.33 -15.39 -4.87
N ASP A 77 -4.05 -16.32 -3.96
CA ASP A 77 -5.08 -17.17 -3.35
C ASP A 77 -5.72 -16.57 -2.10
N ASP A 78 -5.19 -15.46 -1.60
CA ASP A 78 -5.73 -14.81 -0.42
C ASP A 78 -6.95 -13.94 -0.79
N ASP A 79 -7.87 -13.74 0.16
CA ASP A 79 -9.14 -13.04 -0.10
C ASP A 79 -8.93 -11.61 -0.60
N ASP A 80 -8.21 -10.79 0.16
CA ASP A 80 -7.99 -9.38 -0.21
C ASP A 80 -6.63 -9.22 -0.91
N ASN A 81 -6.55 -9.71 -2.15
CA ASN A 81 -5.30 -9.70 -2.89
C ASN A 81 -5.19 -8.49 -3.83
N VAL A 82 -3.95 -8.07 -4.06
CA VAL A 82 -3.62 -6.90 -4.88
C VAL A 82 -4.02 -7.09 -6.35
N PHE A 83 -4.07 -8.32 -6.85
CA PHE A 83 -4.31 -8.60 -8.26
C PHE A 83 -5.69 -8.15 -8.73
N ARG A 84 -6.65 -8.01 -7.82
CA ARG A 84 -7.99 -7.49 -8.13
C ARG A 84 -7.96 -6.02 -8.54
N TYR A 85 -6.91 -5.29 -8.19
CA TYR A 85 -6.85 -3.84 -8.33
C TYR A 85 -5.79 -3.35 -9.33
N LEU A 86 -4.86 -4.21 -9.74
CA LEU A 86 -3.71 -3.79 -10.55
C LEU A 86 -4.12 -3.15 -11.88
N LYS A 87 -5.06 -3.77 -12.60
CA LYS A 87 -5.52 -3.27 -13.91
C LYS A 87 -6.17 -1.89 -13.81
N ARG A 88 -6.82 -1.61 -12.70
CA ARG A 88 -7.50 -0.34 -12.47
C ARG A 88 -6.53 0.79 -12.16
N PHE A 89 -5.53 0.51 -11.31
CA PHE A 89 -4.72 1.57 -10.73
C PHE A 89 -3.39 1.80 -11.45
N ILE A 90 -2.74 0.77 -11.96
CA ILE A 90 -1.44 0.91 -12.63
C ILE A 90 -1.49 1.88 -13.83
N PRO A 91 -2.52 1.88 -14.67
CA PRO A 91 -2.60 2.87 -15.76
C PRO A 91 -2.62 4.32 -15.28
N LYS A 92 -3.00 4.57 -14.03
CA LYS A 92 -2.95 5.88 -13.37
C LYS A 92 -1.65 6.12 -12.63
N ASN A 93 -0.67 5.23 -12.81
CA ASN A 93 0.63 5.27 -12.12
C ASN A 93 0.53 5.07 -10.61
N LEU A 94 -0.49 4.33 -10.17
CA LEU A 94 -0.74 4.02 -8.78
C LEU A 94 -0.57 2.52 -8.52
N LEU A 95 0.11 2.18 -7.44
CA LEU A 95 0.26 0.79 -7.01
C LEU A 95 -0.54 0.58 -5.71
N PRO A 96 -1.61 -0.21 -5.74
CA PRO A 96 -2.42 -0.43 -4.55
C PRO A 96 -1.67 -1.25 -3.51
N PHE A 97 -1.88 -0.93 -2.23
CA PHE A 97 -1.25 -1.69 -1.13
C PHE A 97 -2.13 -1.87 0.09
N GLY A 98 -3.25 -1.20 0.18
CA GLY A 98 -4.08 -1.30 1.38
C GLY A 98 -5.54 -1.03 1.12
N LEU A 99 -6.37 -1.47 2.06
CA LEU A 99 -7.82 -1.31 2.02
C LEU A 99 -8.32 -0.67 3.32
N ASP A 100 -9.39 0.12 3.20
CA ASP A 100 -10.20 0.45 4.36
C ASP A 100 -11.38 -0.55 4.49
N PRO A 101 -12.14 -0.51 5.58
CA PRO A 101 -13.28 -1.42 5.76
C PRO A 101 -14.46 -1.17 4.81
N PHE A 102 -14.44 -0.08 4.04
CA PHE A 102 -15.57 0.36 3.22
C PHE A 102 -15.33 0.20 1.73
N GLY A 103 -14.26 -0.46 1.32
CA GLY A 103 -13.93 -0.70 -0.08
C GLY A 103 -13.08 0.38 -0.73
N ASN A 104 -12.57 1.33 0.03
CA ASN A 104 -11.62 2.32 -0.47
C ASN A 104 -10.20 1.77 -0.46
N VAL A 105 -9.34 2.29 -1.32
CA VAL A 105 -8.02 1.71 -1.59
C VAL A 105 -6.92 2.73 -1.33
N PHE A 106 -5.87 2.28 -0.63
CA PHE A 106 -4.64 3.04 -0.46
C PHE A 106 -3.62 2.59 -1.51
N CYS A 107 -3.02 3.56 -2.18
CA CYS A 107 -2.01 3.30 -3.21
C CYS A 107 -0.76 4.13 -2.94
N ILE A 108 0.37 3.75 -3.56
CA ILE A 108 1.50 4.66 -3.71
C ILE A 108 1.53 5.17 -5.15
N ASP A 109 1.88 6.44 -5.30
CA ASP A 109 2.17 7.04 -6.59
C ASP A 109 3.56 6.58 -7.03
N LEU A 110 3.66 5.90 -8.17
CA LEU A 110 4.92 5.35 -8.65
C LEU A 110 5.92 6.41 -9.08
N LYS A 111 5.46 7.64 -9.34
CA LYS A 111 6.35 8.77 -9.67
C LYS A 111 6.89 9.47 -8.45
N SER A 112 6.01 9.83 -7.51
CA SER A 112 6.38 10.62 -6.33
C SER A 112 6.72 9.80 -5.10
N GLY A 113 6.22 8.57 -5.01
CA GLY A 113 6.33 7.73 -3.82
C GLY A 113 5.31 8.10 -2.74
N ASP A 114 4.45 9.09 -2.98
CA ASP A 114 3.48 9.51 -1.99
C ASP A 114 2.27 8.59 -1.93
N VAL A 115 1.68 8.48 -0.75
CA VAL A 115 0.46 7.70 -0.54
C VAL A 115 -0.74 8.46 -1.08
N GLN A 116 -1.62 7.75 -1.76
CA GLN A 116 -2.87 8.24 -2.31
C GLN A 116 -4.02 7.40 -1.75
N PHE A 117 -5.17 8.03 -1.55
CA PHE A 117 -6.39 7.37 -1.06
C PHE A 117 -7.48 7.51 -2.11
N TRP A 118 -8.01 6.39 -2.57
CA TRP A 118 -9.10 6.36 -3.56
C TRP A 118 -10.43 6.07 -2.86
N ASN A 119 -11.37 7.02 -3.01
CA ASN A 119 -12.73 6.85 -2.51
C ASN A 119 -13.60 6.27 -3.63
N HIS A 120 -14.05 5.04 -3.46
CA HIS A 120 -14.79 4.31 -4.50
C HIS A 120 -16.18 4.86 -4.77
N GLU A 121 -16.81 5.47 -3.80
CA GLU A 121 -18.20 5.98 -3.96
C GLU A 121 -18.27 7.14 -4.94
N ILE A 122 -17.26 8.00 -4.94
CA ILE A 122 -17.20 9.18 -5.80
C ILE A 122 -16.10 9.10 -6.86
N ASP A 123 -15.40 7.97 -6.92
CA ASP A 123 -14.26 7.72 -7.83
C ASP A 123 -13.26 8.88 -7.84
N LYS A 124 -12.82 9.27 -6.66
CA LYS A 124 -11.88 10.37 -6.49
C LYS A 124 -10.68 9.95 -5.66
N THR A 125 -9.49 10.42 -6.09
CA THR A 125 -8.22 10.13 -5.42
C THR A 125 -7.72 11.37 -4.69
N TYR A 126 -7.30 11.21 -3.44
CA TYR A 126 -6.76 12.27 -2.60
C TYR A 126 -5.31 11.96 -2.25
N SER A 127 -4.46 12.98 -2.33
CA SER A 127 -3.10 12.84 -1.80
C SER A 127 -3.12 12.84 -0.28
N VAL A 128 -2.36 11.91 0.31
CA VAL A 128 -2.15 11.90 1.76
C VAL A 128 -0.99 12.80 2.16
N HIS A 129 -0.26 13.35 1.17
CA HIS A 129 0.85 14.29 1.33
C HIS A 129 2.02 13.73 2.15
N CYS A 130 2.22 12.42 2.11
CA CYS A 130 3.37 11.77 2.75
C CYS A 130 3.75 10.49 2.02
N ASN A 131 5.01 10.08 2.18
CA ASN A 131 5.47 8.80 1.67
C ASN A 131 5.00 7.64 2.56
N LEU A 132 5.28 6.41 2.14
CA LEU A 132 4.83 5.22 2.87
C LEU A 132 5.37 5.17 4.31
N SER A 133 6.64 5.52 4.51
CA SER A 133 7.25 5.53 5.84
C SER A 133 6.52 6.51 6.78
N ASN A 134 6.29 7.72 6.32
CA ASN A 134 5.58 8.74 7.11
C ASN A 134 4.11 8.37 7.30
N PHE A 135 3.49 7.75 6.30
CA PHE A 135 2.14 7.24 6.41
C PHE A 135 2.02 6.25 7.58
N VAL A 136 2.89 5.25 7.62
CA VAL A 136 2.90 4.26 8.70
C VAL A 136 3.13 4.92 10.06
N SER A 137 4.06 5.88 10.14
CA SER A 137 4.35 6.61 11.37
C SER A 137 3.20 7.49 11.84
N SER A 138 2.32 7.90 10.93
CA SER A 138 1.17 8.78 11.23
C SER A 138 -0.06 8.02 11.70
N LEU A 139 -0.09 6.70 11.59
CA LEU A 139 -1.22 5.89 12.06
C LEU A 139 -1.38 6.00 13.59
N TYR A 140 -2.63 6.10 14.04
CA TYR A 140 -2.92 6.21 15.47
C TYR A 140 -4.17 5.45 15.91
#